data_4eb3cd600c75bba567479bb5ff91c34e
#
_entry.id   4eb3cd600c75bba567479bb5ff91c34e
#
_cell.length_a   1.000
_cell.length_b   1.000
_cell.length_c   1.000
_cell.angle_alpha   90.00
_cell.angle_beta   90.00
_cell.angle_gamma   90.00
#
_symmetry.space_group_name_H-M   'P 1'
#
loop_
_entity.id
_entity.type
_entity.pdbx_description
1 polymer ?
#
loop_
_entity_poly.entity_id
_entity_poly.type
_entity_poly.pdbx_seq_one_letter_code
_entity_poly.pdbx_strand_id
1 'polypeptide(L)'
;MAKGRKNGLYGGVSEELSTLMRTGWADTERHDLEPAEQAPYAARRRAELSAHFPGERLVIPSGNLKTRSNDDTYPFRAYSGYVHMTGDKARDSALVLEPRADGGHDAYCYVLPRDSRDNDEFWIGYTAELWMGRRPSLAEYETVLGLPCRDVRSLATDLAAGEGVPTRIVRGHDPVLEAAVTTDEERDIELDGTLSDLRLVKDAWELGEMRKAVDSTVRGFTDCVGELSRAVATSERWIEGTFFRRARLEGNALGYGSICAAGDHATIMHWTENDGPVRPGELLLLDAGVETHSLYTADVTRTLPISGTFTDVQRKVYDAVYESQEAGIAAVKPGAAYRDFHEACQRHLAERLVEWGFIEGPADRAYELGLQRRFTMAGTGHMLGLDVHDCAQARTEEYVDGVLEPGMVLTVEPGLYFQPDDLTVPEEWRGIGVRIEDDLVVTEDGNENLSAGLPRSSDEVEAWMARFAG
;
A
#
# COMPACT_ATOMS: atom_id res chain seq x y z
N MET A 1 -27.67 2.03 -5.46
CA MET A 1 -28.25 1.91 -4.10
C MET A 1 -29.64 1.29 -4.20
N ALA A 2 -29.85 0.14 -3.58
CA ALA A 2 -31.18 -0.43 -3.46
C ALA A 2 -32.05 0.57 -2.68
N LYS A 3 -33.17 1.00 -3.30
CA LYS A 3 -34.15 1.83 -2.61
C LYS A 3 -34.50 1.17 -1.29
N GLY A 4 -34.13 1.81 -0.17
CA GLY A 4 -34.25 1.27 1.16
C GLY A 4 -35.60 0.63 1.40
N ARG A 5 -35.58 -0.60 1.87
CA ARG A 5 -36.74 -1.19 2.54
C ARG A 5 -37.02 -0.31 3.77
N LYS A 6 -37.95 0.64 3.63
CA LYS A 6 -38.40 1.47 4.75
C LYS A 6 -39.08 0.65 5.89
N ASN A 7 -39.27 -0.64 5.65
CA ASN A 7 -39.76 -1.60 6.61
C ASN A 7 -38.69 -2.69 6.75
N GLY A 8 -38.07 -2.81 7.91
CA GLY A 8 -37.18 -3.93 8.20
C GLY A 8 -37.88 -5.28 7.94
N LEU A 9 -37.09 -6.36 7.87
CA LEU A 9 -37.59 -7.74 7.64
C LEU A 9 -38.75 -8.16 8.54
N TYR A 10 -38.98 -7.46 9.65
CA TYR A 10 -39.91 -7.84 10.72
C TYR A 10 -41.00 -6.80 11.04
N GLY A 11 -41.27 -5.83 10.20
CA GLY A 11 -42.34 -4.84 10.35
C GLY A 11 -41.91 -3.38 10.24
N GLY A 12 -42.87 -2.48 10.23
CA GLY A 12 -42.64 -1.04 10.23
C GLY A 12 -42.16 -0.50 11.58
N VAL A 13 -41.51 0.64 11.58
CA VAL A 13 -41.15 1.38 12.79
C VAL A 13 -42.38 2.13 13.30
N SER A 14 -42.85 1.82 14.52
CA SER A 14 -43.92 2.57 15.17
C SER A 14 -43.41 3.87 15.80
N GLU A 15 -44.33 4.80 16.05
CA GLU A 15 -43.99 6.06 16.71
C GLU A 15 -43.52 5.82 18.17
N GLU A 16 -44.09 4.83 18.83
CA GLU A 16 -43.72 4.42 20.18
C GLU A 16 -42.28 3.86 20.19
N LEU A 17 -41.91 3.06 19.20
CA LEU A 17 -40.56 2.54 19.08
C LEU A 17 -39.57 3.69 18.80
N SER A 18 -39.86 4.58 17.85
CA SER A 18 -39.03 5.75 17.59
C SER A 18 -38.83 6.61 18.84
N THR A 19 -39.90 6.86 19.60
CA THR A 19 -39.84 7.62 20.85
C THR A 19 -38.94 6.92 21.89
N LEU A 20 -39.10 5.61 22.05
CA LEU A 20 -38.27 4.81 22.95
C LEU A 20 -36.78 4.86 22.54
N MET A 21 -36.53 4.71 21.25
CA MET A 21 -35.15 4.72 20.73
C MET A 21 -34.45 6.07 20.89
N ARG A 22 -35.16 7.19 20.91
CA ARG A 22 -34.59 8.54 21.07
C ARG A 22 -34.33 8.94 22.53
N THR A 23 -34.69 8.12 23.51
CA THR A 23 -34.61 8.47 24.93
C THR A 23 -33.56 7.68 25.69
N GLY A 24 -32.97 8.30 26.72
CA GLY A 24 -32.12 7.61 27.70
C GLY A 24 -30.69 7.39 27.24
N TRP A 25 -30.18 8.12 26.25
CA TRP A 25 -28.78 8.08 25.81
C TRP A 25 -27.92 9.07 26.59
N ALA A 26 -26.74 8.62 26.98
CA ALA A 26 -25.73 9.50 27.55
C ALA A 26 -25.11 10.40 26.48
N ASP A 27 -24.60 11.54 26.87
CA ASP A 27 -23.70 12.33 26.04
C ASP A 27 -22.40 11.54 25.87
N THR A 28 -21.94 11.42 24.62
CA THR A 28 -20.71 10.73 24.24
C THR A 28 -19.71 11.64 23.52
N GLU A 29 -19.92 12.96 23.56
CA GLU A 29 -18.96 13.92 23.00
C GLU A 29 -17.61 13.78 23.73
N ARG A 30 -16.53 13.74 22.97
CA ARG A 30 -15.17 13.62 23.52
C ARG A 30 -14.51 14.99 23.53
N HIS A 31 -14.17 15.45 24.73
CA HIS A 31 -13.44 16.72 24.95
C HIS A 31 -11.96 16.50 25.33
N ASP A 32 -11.53 15.24 25.33
CA ASP A 32 -10.18 14.78 25.70
C ASP A 32 -9.31 14.46 24.47
N LEU A 33 -9.77 14.81 23.27
CA LEU A 33 -9.04 14.56 22.04
C LEU A 33 -7.95 15.60 21.84
N GLU A 34 -6.82 15.15 21.32
CA GLU A 34 -5.69 15.98 20.88
C GLU A 34 -5.54 15.89 19.36
N PRO A 35 -4.91 16.86 18.70
CA PRO A 35 -4.57 16.76 17.29
C PRO A 35 -3.71 15.51 17.01
N ALA A 36 -4.00 14.83 15.91
CA ALA A 36 -3.17 13.71 15.48
C ALA A 36 -1.75 14.18 15.15
N GLU A 37 -0.74 13.35 15.43
CA GLU A 37 0.67 13.64 15.16
C GLU A 37 0.91 14.07 13.71
N GLN A 38 0.16 13.51 12.77
CA GLN A 38 0.24 13.81 11.34
C GLN A 38 -0.41 15.16 10.95
N ALA A 39 -1.27 15.76 11.77
CA ALA A 39 -2.03 16.96 11.40
C ALA A 39 -1.16 18.14 10.94
N PRO A 40 -0.03 18.50 11.60
CA PRO A 40 0.84 19.57 11.14
C PRO A 40 1.57 19.23 9.83
N TYR A 41 1.83 17.97 9.56
CA TYR A 41 2.44 17.50 8.30
C TYR A 41 1.43 17.60 7.15
N ALA A 42 0.21 17.09 7.36
CA ALA A 42 -0.88 17.22 6.39
C ALA A 42 -1.19 18.72 6.07
N ALA A 43 -1.09 19.62 7.05
CA ALA A 43 -1.26 21.05 6.81
C ALA A 43 -0.19 21.62 5.87
N ARG A 44 1.08 21.20 6.00
CA ARG A 44 2.16 21.61 5.09
C ARG A 44 1.95 21.09 3.68
N ARG A 45 1.56 19.80 3.53
CA ARG A 45 1.26 19.19 2.23
C ARG A 45 0.11 19.88 1.52
N ARG A 46 -0.96 20.26 2.26
CA ARG A 46 -2.05 21.09 1.70
C ARG A 46 -1.59 22.48 1.25
N ALA A 47 -0.69 23.11 1.99
CA ALA A 47 -0.13 24.40 1.59
C ALA A 47 0.72 24.28 0.31
N GLU A 48 1.47 23.21 0.17
CA GLU A 48 2.26 22.89 -1.01
C GLU A 48 1.34 22.63 -2.22
N LEU A 49 0.36 21.74 -2.09
CA LEU A 49 -0.64 21.51 -3.14
C LEU A 49 -1.35 22.82 -3.56
N SER A 50 -1.70 23.66 -2.59
CA SER A 50 -2.35 24.96 -2.83
C SER A 50 -1.52 25.86 -3.74
N ALA A 51 -0.20 25.83 -3.65
CA ALA A 51 0.68 26.65 -4.46
C ALA A 51 0.70 26.24 -5.96
N HIS A 52 0.36 24.98 -6.27
CA HIS A 52 0.31 24.48 -7.64
C HIS A 52 -0.94 24.94 -8.42
N PHE A 53 -2.06 25.24 -7.74
CA PHE A 53 -3.34 25.49 -8.39
C PHE A 53 -4.01 26.81 -7.94
N PRO A 54 -3.35 27.95 -8.07
CA PRO A 54 -3.89 29.23 -7.61
C PRO A 54 -5.19 29.60 -8.34
N GLY A 55 -6.22 29.95 -7.57
CA GLY A 55 -7.52 30.37 -8.12
C GLY A 55 -8.45 29.24 -8.56
N GLU A 56 -8.08 27.97 -8.35
CA GLU A 56 -8.89 26.80 -8.72
C GLU A 56 -9.41 26.09 -7.46
N ARG A 57 -10.63 25.60 -7.46
CA ARG A 57 -11.14 24.71 -6.41
C ARG A 57 -10.61 23.31 -6.66
N LEU A 58 -10.11 22.66 -5.58
CA LEU A 58 -9.64 21.28 -5.65
C LEU A 58 -10.55 20.39 -4.80
N VAL A 59 -11.05 19.30 -5.38
CA VAL A 59 -11.92 18.32 -4.72
C VAL A 59 -11.22 16.96 -4.71
N ILE A 60 -10.93 16.44 -3.51
CA ILE A 60 -10.19 15.20 -3.31
C ILE A 60 -11.06 14.24 -2.50
N PRO A 61 -11.82 13.34 -3.15
CA PRO A 61 -12.67 12.36 -2.45
C PRO A 61 -11.86 11.30 -1.72
N SER A 62 -12.40 10.80 -0.60
CA SER A 62 -11.85 9.60 0.07
C SER A 62 -12.24 8.31 -0.63
N GLY A 63 -13.36 8.32 -1.32
CA GLY A 63 -13.95 7.16 -1.98
C GLY A 63 -15.16 6.59 -1.25
N ASN A 64 -15.83 5.65 -1.93
CA ASN A 64 -17.05 5.02 -1.47
C ASN A 64 -16.86 3.51 -1.22
N LEU A 65 -17.76 2.91 -0.40
CA LEU A 65 -17.80 1.46 -0.23
C LEU A 65 -18.10 0.74 -1.55
N LYS A 66 -17.38 -0.34 -1.81
CA LYS A 66 -17.61 -1.24 -2.93
C LYS A 66 -18.37 -2.48 -2.48
N THR A 67 -19.49 -2.78 -3.13
CA THR A 67 -20.29 -3.98 -2.83
C THR A 67 -19.49 -5.24 -3.15
N ARG A 68 -19.37 -6.15 -2.17
CA ARG A 68 -18.84 -7.49 -2.34
C ARG A 68 -19.93 -8.46 -2.78
N SER A 69 -21.06 -8.49 -2.03
CA SER A 69 -22.22 -9.31 -2.36
C SER A 69 -23.47 -8.78 -1.69
N ASN A 70 -24.56 -8.54 -2.42
CA ASN A 70 -25.83 -8.01 -1.92
C ASN A 70 -25.68 -6.75 -1.06
N ASP A 71 -25.72 -6.89 0.26
CA ASP A 71 -25.59 -5.85 1.28
C ASP A 71 -24.25 -5.90 2.03
N ASP A 72 -23.38 -6.87 1.68
CA ASP A 72 -22.01 -6.95 2.19
C ASP A 72 -21.05 -6.13 1.31
N THR A 73 -20.04 -5.53 1.92
CA THR A 73 -19.05 -4.70 1.24
C THR A 73 -17.63 -5.22 1.46
N TYR A 74 -16.74 -4.93 0.51
CA TYR A 74 -15.32 -5.09 0.77
C TYR A 74 -14.87 -4.14 1.89
N PRO A 75 -13.80 -4.51 2.63
CA PRO A 75 -13.15 -3.57 3.55
C PRO A 75 -12.84 -2.25 2.83
N PHE A 76 -13.19 -1.14 3.46
CA PHE A 76 -12.94 0.18 2.89
C PHE A 76 -11.47 0.57 3.10
N ARG A 77 -10.86 1.10 2.04
CA ARG A 77 -9.58 1.79 2.08
C ARG A 77 -9.72 3.12 1.36
N ALA A 78 -9.41 4.20 2.06
CA ALA A 78 -9.50 5.54 1.51
C ALA A 78 -8.44 5.75 0.42
N TYR A 79 -8.73 6.61 -0.54
CA TYR A 79 -7.79 7.05 -1.56
C TYR A 79 -6.55 7.68 -0.92
N SER A 80 -5.36 7.25 -1.34
CA SER A 80 -4.09 7.61 -0.72
C SER A 80 -3.79 9.11 -0.78
N GLY A 81 -4.14 9.80 -1.87
CA GLY A 81 -4.04 11.26 -1.95
C GLY A 81 -4.90 11.99 -0.92
N TYR A 82 -6.11 11.50 -0.63
CA TYR A 82 -6.95 12.04 0.44
C TYR A 82 -6.33 11.83 1.82
N VAL A 83 -5.84 10.62 2.09
CA VAL A 83 -5.18 10.27 3.36
C VAL A 83 -3.93 11.12 3.56
N HIS A 84 -3.10 11.29 2.54
CA HIS A 84 -1.89 12.09 2.58
C HIS A 84 -2.17 13.56 2.92
N MET A 85 -3.25 14.11 2.37
CA MET A 85 -3.65 15.51 2.57
C MET A 85 -4.41 15.78 3.87
N THR A 86 -5.03 14.75 4.50
CA THR A 86 -5.90 14.94 5.66
C THR A 86 -5.49 14.17 6.90
N GLY A 87 -4.93 12.98 6.72
CA GLY A 87 -4.79 11.97 7.76
C GLY A 87 -6.08 11.23 8.12
N ASP A 88 -7.21 11.59 7.52
CA ASP A 88 -8.49 10.89 7.70
C ASP A 88 -8.60 9.66 6.80
N LYS A 89 -9.38 8.68 7.23
CA LYS A 89 -9.63 7.43 6.52
C LYS A 89 -11.13 7.12 6.39
N ALA A 90 -11.97 8.08 6.75
CA ALA A 90 -13.41 7.89 6.68
C ALA A 90 -13.87 7.79 5.22
N ARG A 91 -14.82 6.86 4.99
CA ARG A 91 -15.48 6.72 3.70
C ARG A 91 -16.44 7.87 3.42
N ASP A 92 -16.81 8.03 2.18
CA ASP A 92 -17.82 9.01 1.73
C ASP A 92 -17.46 10.45 2.14
N SER A 93 -16.16 10.75 2.29
CA SER A 93 -15.62 12.04 2.72
C SER A 93 -14.90 12.73 1.56
N ALA A 94 -14.61 14.01 1.68
CA ALA A 94 -13.82 14.75 0.70
C ALA A 94 -13.07 15.91 1.35
N LEU A 95 -11.84 16.16 0.89
CA LEU A 95 -11.13 17.41 1.12
C LEU A 95 -11.46 18.38 0.00
N VAL A 96 -11.84 19.61 0.35
CA VAL A 96 -12.04 20.69 -0.61
C VAL A 96 -11.12 21.84 -0.24
N LEU A 97 -10.33 22.29 -1.21
CA LEU A 97 -9.54 23.52 -1.13
C LEU A 97 -10.27 24.59 -1.94
N GLU A 98 -10.83 25.60 -1.25
CA GLU A 98 -11.53 26.72 -1.86
C GLU A 98 -10.55 27.86 -2.13
N PRO A 99 -10.47 28.38 -3.38
CA PRO A 99 -9.51 29.42 -3.70
C PRO A 99 -9.84 30.76 -3.03
N ARG A 100 -8.80 31.44 -2.56
CA ARG A 100 -8.88 32.79 -2.00
C ARG A 100 -8.37 33.83 -3.01
N ALA A 101 -8.76 35.08 -2.78
CA ALA A 101 -8.34 36.18 -3.64
C ALA A 101 -6.82 36.48 -3.61
N ASP A 102 -6.11 35.99 -2.58
CA ASP A 102 -4.65 36.11 -2.44
C ASP A 102 -3.85 34.98 -3.15
N GLY A 103 -4.54 34.07 -3.83
CA GLY A 103 -3.95 32.94 -4.53
C GLY A 103 -3.78 31.68 -3.69
N GLY A 104 -4.04 31.76 -2.38
CA GLY A 104 -4.07 30.58 -1.51
C GLY A 104 -5.44 29.92 -1.46
N HIS A 105 -5.61 28.94 -0.54
CA HIS A 105 -6.86 28.23 -0.35
C HIS A 105 -7.28 28.18 1.11
N ASP A 106 -8.59 28.11 1.34
CA ASP A 106 -9.19 27.67 2.58
C ASP A 106 -9.51 26.18 2.44
N ALA A 107 -9.00 25.34 3.33
CA ALA A 107 -9.21 23.90 3.30
C ALA A 107 -10.34 23.49 4.23
N TYR A 108 -11.25 22.63 3.74
CA TYR A 108 -12.36 22.06 4.49
C TYR A 108 -12.41 20.55 4.27
N CYS A 109 -12.50 19.78 5.37
CA CYS A 109 -12.78 18.36 5.28
C CYS A 109 -14.29 18.10 5.42
N TYR A 110 -14.89 17.59 4.38
CA TYR A 110 -16.29 17.16 4.42
C TYR A 110 -16.37 15.72 4.86
N VAL A 111 -16.99 15.48 6.01
CA VAL A 111 -17.07 14.15 6.64
C VAL A 111 -18.53 13.83 7.00
N LEU A 112 -18.85 12.56 7.16
CA LEU A 112 -20.13 12.15 7.72
C LEU A 112 -20.02 12.16 9.24
N PRO A 113 -20.61 13.17 9.92
CA PRO A 113 -20.54 13.26 11.39
C PRO A 113 -21.46 12.24 12.05
N ARG A 114 -21.34 12.11 13.38
CA ARG A 114 -22.27 11.32 14.19
C ARG A 114 -23.70 11.81 14.01
N ASP A 115 -24.63 10.87 14.04
CA ASP A 115 -26.04 11.19 13.93
C ASP A 115 -26.60 11.69 15.26
N SER A 116 -27.58 12.64 15.20
CA SER A 116 -28.30 13.08 16.38
C SER A 116 -29.14 11.92 16.96
N ARG A 117 -29.23 11.88 18.30
CA ARG A 117 -30.15 10.98 19.01
C ARG A 117 -31.61 11.47 18.99
N ASP A 118 -31.84 12.66 18.44
CA ASP A 118 -33.20 13.27 18.36
C ASP A 118 -33.99 12.82 17.12
N ASN A 119 -33.35 12.08 16.21
CA ASN A 119 -33.97 11.50 15.02
C ASN A 119 -33.69 10.00 14.92
N ASP A 120 -34.18 9.32 13.88
CA ASP A 120 -34.07 7.86 13.75
C ASP A 120 -32.82 7.44 12.92
N GLU A 121 -32.02 8.36 12.41
CA GLU A 121 -30.87 8.07 11.51
C GLU A 121 -29.78 7.27 12.22
N PHE A 122 -29.60 7.44 13.53
CA PHE A 122 -28.56 6.74 14.29
C PHE A 122 -28.80 5.23 14.45
N TRP A 123 -30.02 4.74 14.16
CA TRP A 123 -30.38 3.32 14.33
C TRP A 123 -31.09 2.69 13.14
N ILE A 124 -31.64 3.48 12.20
CA ILE A 124 -32.32 2.96 11.00
C ILE A 124 -31.34 2.95 9.83
N GLY A 125 -31.08 1.74 9.30
CA GLY A 125 -30.25 1.53 8.13
C GLY A 125 -28.89 0.94 8.44
N TYR A 126 -28.29 0.27 7.46
CA TYR A 126 -27.01 -0.43 7.61
C TYR A 126 -25.80 0.49 7.83
N THR A 127 -25.95 1.79 7.62
CA THR A 127 -24.89 2.79 7.88
C THR A 127 -25.08 3.52 9.20
N ALA A 128 -26.18 3.21 9.93
CA ALA A 128 -26.49 3.81 11.22
C ALA A 128 -25.46 3.42 12.30
N GLU A 129 -25.29 4.28 13.30
CA GLU A 129 -24.26 4.08 14.35
C GLU A 129 -24.48 2.82 15.19
N LEU A 130 -25.73 2.39 15.41
CA LEU A 130 -25.98 1.14 16.13
C LEU A 130 -25.56 -0.10 15.33
N TRP A 131 -25.35 0.01 14.01
CA TRP A 131 -24.87 -1.07 13.16
C TRP A 131 -23.37 -1.02 12.95
N MET A 132 -22.81 0.18 12.71
CA MET A 132 -21.44 0.37 12.27
C MET A 132 -20.51 0.95 13.35
N GLY A 133 -21.05 1.32 14.51
CA GLY A 133 -20.30 1.99 15.56
C GLY A 133 -20.45 3.52 15.52
N ARG A 134 -20.05 4.16 16.62
CA ARG A 134 -20.09 5.62 16.79
C ARG A 134 -19.15 6.31 15.82
N ARG A 135 -19.62 7.34 15.15
CA ARG A 135 -18.79 8.28 14.38
C ARG A 135 -18.37 9.47 15.25
N PRO A 136 -17.23 10.12 14.95
CA PRO A 136 -16.88 11.40 15.58
C PRO A 136 -17.89 12.51 15.24
N SER A 137 -18.04 13.50 16.10
CA SER A 137 -18.73 14.75 15.77
C SER A 137 -17.85 15.63 14.87
N LEU A 138 -18.41 16.70 14.28
CA LEU A 138 -17.59 17.66 13.52
C LEU A 138 -16.49 18.26 14.39
N ALA A 139 -16.78 18.64 15.64
CA ALA A 139 -15.80 19.21 16.56
C ALA A 139 -14.68 18.21 16.91
N GLU A 140 -15.01 16.93 17.05
CA GLU A 140 -14.02 15.87 17.26
C GLU A 140 -13.13 15.69 16.02
N TYR A 141 -13.70 15.69 14.81
CA TYR A 141 -12.93 15.67 13.57
C TYR A 141 -12.00 16.88 13.44
N GLU A 142 -12.53 18.10 13.68
CA GLU A 142 -11.74 19.34 13.63
C GLU A 142 -10.55 19.29 14.58
N THR A 143 -10.76 18.78 15.80
CA THR A 143 -9.69 18.63 16.79
C THR A 143 -8.62 17.69 16.30
N VAL A 144 -9.01 16.48 15.83
CA VAL A 144 -8.05 15.43 15.43
C VAL A 144 -7.31 15.81 14.15
N LEU A 145 -8.02 16.35 13.14
CA LEU A 145 -7.44 16.63 11.83
C LEU A 145 -6.73 18.00 11.76
N GLY A 146 -6.99 18.89 12.72
CA GLY A 146 -6.41 20.23 12.74
C GLY A 146 -6.85 21.10 11.55
N LEU A 147 -8.07 20.85 11.02
CA LEU A 147 -8.66 21.66 9.96
C LEU A 147 -10.18 21.73 10.09
N PRO A 148 -10.84 22.81 9.59
CA PRO A 148 -12.29 22.94 9.64
C PRO A 148 -13.00 21.78 8.96
N CYS A 149 -14.04 21.24 9.64
CA CYS A 149 -14.83 20.13 9.13
C CYS A 149 -16.27 20.56 8.85
N ARG A 150 -16.87 19.97 7.82
CA ARG A 150 -18.27 20.22 7.41
C ARG A 150 -18.98 18.90 7.19
N ASP A 151 -20.30 18.93 7.29
CA ASP A 151 -21.13 17.77 6.99
C ASP A 151 -21.12 17.48 5.49
N VAL A 152 -20.67 16.29 5.10
CA VAL A 152 -20.59 15.87 3.70
C VAL A 152 -21.95 15.92 2.98
N ARG A 153 -23.06 15.87 3.72
CA ARG A 153 -24.41 15.98 3.16
C ARG A 153 -24.68 17.37 2.53
N SER A 154 -23.92 18.40 2.93
CA SER A 154 -24.00 19.74 2.31
C SER A 154 -23.08 19.88 1.07
N LEU A 155 -22.11 18.98 0.86
CA LEU A 155 -21.02 19.17 -0.10
C LEU A 155 -21.53 19.46 -1.52
N ALA A 156 -22.47 18.68 -2.03
CA ALA A 156 -22.99 18.89 -3.40
C ALA A 156 -23.66 20.27 -3.56
N THR A 157 -24.35 20.76 -2.50
CA THR A 157 -24.97 22.09 -2.49
C THR A 157 -23.90 23.19 -2.40
N ASP A 158 -22.88 23.00 -1.58
CA ASP A 158 -21.79 23.98 -1.42
C ASP A 158 -20.96 24.11 -2.70
N LEU A 159 -20.70 23.00 -3.40
CA LEU A 159 -20.04 23.00 -4.71
C LEU A 159 -20.88 23.73 -5.77
N ALA A 160 -22.19 23.49 -5.81
CA ALA A 160 -23.10 24.15 -6.74
C ALA A 160 -23.23 25.66 -6.48
N ALA A 161 -23.18 26.09 -5.20
CA ALA A 161 -23.24 27.52 -4.85
C ALA A 161 -22.01 28.30 -5.32
N GLY A 162 -20.89 27.65 -5.57
CA GLY A 162 -19.66 28.20 -6.15
C GLY A 162 -19.61 28.08 -7.68
N GLU A 163 -20.73 28.16 -8.40
CA GLU A 163 -20.79 28.11 -9.84
C GLU A 163 -19.88 29.19 -10.46
N GLY A 164 -19.07 28.76 -11.47
CA GLY A 164 -18.10 29.63 -12.12
C GLY A 164 -16.69 29.63 -11.54
N VAL A 165 -16.44 29.00 -10.38
CA VAL A 165 -15.09 28.75 -9.89
C VAL A 165 -14.49 27.58 -10.67
N PRO A 166 -13.33 27.76 -11.35
CA PRO A 166 -12.64 26.65 -11.99
C PRO A 166 -12.37 25.54 -10.98
N THR A 167 -12.83 24.34 -11.28
CA THR A 167 -12.78 23.21 -10.33
C THR A 167 -12.00 22.06 -10.94
N ARG A 168 -11.21 21.36 -10.12
CA ARG A 168 -10.59 20.07 -10.41
C ARG A 168 -11.08 19.03 -9.41
N ILE A 169 -11.22 17.79 -9.85
CA ILE A 169 -11.60 16.67 -8.98
C ILE A 169 -10.73 15.45 -9.26
N VAL A 170 -10.32 14.73 -8.23
CA VAL A 170 -9.73 13.40 -8.42
C VAL A 170 -10.83 12.41 -8.79
N ARG A 171 -10.69 11.76 -9.95
CA ARG A 171 -11.69 10.88 -10.53
C ARG A 171 -11.53 9.42 -10.11
N GLY A 172 -12.61 8.64 -10.27
CA GLY A 172 -12.64 7.21 -10.02
C GLY A 172 -12.95 6.82 -8.57
N HIS A 173 -13.16 7.80 -7.68
CA HIS A 173 -13.37 7.56 -6.25
C HIS A 173 -14.79 7.82 -5.78
N ASP A 174 -15.48 8.85 -6.32
CA ASP A 174 -16.84 9.20 -5.95
C ASP A 174 -17.66 9.69 -7.17
N PRO A 175 -18.40 8.79 -7.85
CA PRO A 175 -19.20 9.14 -9.02
C PRO A 175 -20.30 10.19 -8.76
N VAL A 176 -20.75 10.33 -7.51
CA VAL A 176 -21.76 11.33 -7.16
C VAL A 176 -21.16 12.72 -7.15
N LEU A 177 -19.98 12.87 -6.57
CA LEU A 177 -19.24 14.13 -6.57
C LEU A 177 -18.74 14.50 -7.97
N GLU A 178 -18.26 13.52 -8.73
CA GLU A 178 -17.84 13.72 -10.13
C GLU A 178 -19.01 14.25 -10.99
N ALA A 179 -20.23 13.75 -10.78
CA ALA A 179 -21.42 14.24 -11.48
C ALA A 179 -21.92 15.61 -10.99
N ALA A 180 -21.51 16.04 -9.79
CA ALA A 180 -21.94 17.30 -9.20
C ALA A 180 -21.09 18.51 -9.63
N VAL A 181 -19.95 18.30 -10.28
CA VAL A 181 -19.03 19.35 -10.70
C VAL A 181 -18.85 19.32 -12.23
N THR A 182 -18.67 20.50 -12.84
CA THR A 182 -18.25 20.61 -14.23
C THR A 182 -16.74 20.83 -14.25
N THR A 183 -16.00 19.85 -14.76
CA THR A 183 -14.54 19.87 -14.79
C THR A 183 -14.01 19.47 -16.18
N ASP A 184 -12.72 19.66 -16.37
CA ASP A 184 -11.96 19.25 -17.55
C ASP A 184 -11.10 18.03 -17.18
N GLU A 185 -11.24 16.93 -17.89
CA GLU A 185 -10.57 15.66 -17.56
C GLU A 185 -9.04 15.75 -17.62
N GLU A 186 -8.48 16.50 -18.59
CA GLU A 186 -7.02 16.69 -18.67
C GLU A 186 -6.49 17.46 -17.44
N ARG A 187 -7.24 18.45 -16.97
CA ARG A 187 -6.90 19.21 -15.77
C ARG A 187 -7.08 18.38 -14.49
N ASP A 188 -8.05 17.48 -14.47
CA ASP A 188 -8.26 16.56 -13.36
C ASP A 188 -7.09 15.56 -13.22
N ILE A 189 -6.56 15.05 -14.33
CA ILE A 189 -5.36 14.19 -14.38
C ILE A 189 -4.14 14.91 -13.81
N GLU A 190 -3.98 16.22 -14.10
CA GLU A 190 -2.87 17.01 -13.53
C GLU A 190 -2.94 17.11 -12.00
N LEU A 191 -4.15 17.22 -11.42
CA LEU A 191 -4.32 17.21 -9.97
C LEU A 191 -3.88 15.87 -9.36
N ASP A 192 -4.30 14.74 -9.95
CA ASP A 192 -3.93 13.40 -9.46
C ASP A 192 -2.41 13.14 -9.60
N GLY A 193 -1.82 13.59 -10.73
CA GLY A 193 -0.37 13.57 -10.93
C GLY A 193 0.37 14.38 -9.87
N THR A 194 -0.04 15.60 -9.60
CA THR A 194 0.58 16.46 -8.55
C THR A 194 0.46 15.84 -7.16
N LEU A 195 -0.70 15.24 -6.81
CA LEU A 195 -0.86 14.52 -5.56
C LEU A 195 0.09 13.32 -5.44
N SER A 196 0.39 12.66 -6.55
CA SER A 196 1.38 11.58 -6.60
C SER A 196 2.82 12.09 -6.51
N ASP A 197 3.16 13.17 -7.21
CA ASP A 197 4.47 13.82 -7.12
C ASP A 197 4.82 14.20 -5.68
N LEU A 198 3.86 14.80 -4.95
CA LEU A 198 4.01 15.22 -3.55
C LEU A 198 4.25 14.04 -2.58
N ARG A 199 3.96 12.80 -2.99
CA ARG A 199 4.24 11.60 -2.19
C ARG A 199 5.60 10.96 -2.48
N LEU A 200 6.32 11.38 -3.53
CA LEU A 200 7.63 10.81 -3.86
C LEU A 200 8.61 10.96 -2.71
N VAL A 201 8.71 12.16 -2.13
CA VAL A 201 9.62 12.46 -1.01
C VAL A 201 8.85 12.42 0.30
N LYS A 202 9.16 11.46 1.17
CA LYS A 202 8.51 11.25 2.47
C LYS A 202 9.07 12.22 3.51
N ASP A 203 8.19 12.84 4.29
CA ASP A 203 8.59 13.64 5.44
C ASP A 203 8.99 12.77 6.65
N ALA A 204 9.47 13.39 7.71
CA ALA A 204 9.98 12.69 8.90
C ALA A 204 8.91 11.83 9.60
N TRP A 205 7.64 12.25 9.59
CA TRP A 205 6.55 11.47 10.16
C TRP A 205 6.25 10.23 9.30
N GLU A 206 6.18 10.39 7.98
CA GLU A 206 5.98 9.30 7.03
C GLU A 206 7.08 8.24 7.13
N LEU A 207 8.35 8.66 7.20
CA LEU A 207 9.49 7.74 7.42
C LEU A 207 9.37 6.99 8.75
N GLY A 208 8.79 7.62 9.78
CA GLY A 208 8.46 6.95 11.03
C GLY A 208 7.41 5.85 10.87
N GLU A 209 6.38 6.10 10.05
CA GLU A 209 5.33 5.11 9.75
C GLU A 209 5.87 3.96 8.87
N MET A 210 6.73 4.26 7.88
CA MET A 210 7.41 3.24 7.08
C MET A 210 8.25 2.29 7.96
N ARG A 211 9.04 2.83 8.91
CA ARG A 211 9.78 1.99 9.86
C ARG A 211 8.88 1.10 10.71
N LYS A 212 7.73 1.60 11.18
CA LYS A 212 6.75 0.78 11.91
C LYS A 212 6.19 -0.35 11.06
N ALA A 213 5.88 -0.09 9.78
CA ALA A 213 5.41 -1.11 8.84
C ALA A 213 6.46 -2.21 8.66
N VAL A 214 7.70 -1.83 8.39
CA VAL A 214 8.83 -2.76 8.20
C VAL A 214 9.12 -3.55 9.48
N ASP A 215 9.17 -2.92 10.65
CA ASP A 215 9.38 -3.60 11.94
C ASP A 215 8.32 -4.67 12.21
N SER A 216 7.06 -4.39 11.90
CA SER A 216 5.96 -5.36 12.04
C SER A 216 6.08 -6.49 11.02
N THR A 217 6.51 -6.18 9.79
CA THR A 217 6.78 -7.16 8.74
C THR A 217 7.90 -8.11 9.13
N VAL A 218 9.01 -7.60 9.66
CA VAL A 218 10.14 -8.41 10.18
C VAL A 218 9.66 -9.42 11.25
N ARG A 219 8.79 -8.99 12.16
CA ARG A 219 8.18 -9.90 13.16
C ARG A 219 7.26 -10.93 12.49
N GLY A 220 6.52 -10.53 11.46
CA GLY A 220 5.65 -11.43 10.69
C GLY A 220 6.42 -12.53 9.98
N PHE A 221 7.55 -12.19 9.35
CA PHE A 221 8.46 -13.18 8.74
C PHE A 221 9.02 -14.15 9.78
N THR A 222 9.41 -13.63 10.94
CA THR A 222 9.90 -14.45 12.06
C THR A 222 8.83 -15.43 12.54
N ASP A 223 7.58 -15.00 12.67
CA ASP A 223 6.45 -15.88 12.98
C ASP A 223 6.28 -16.98 11.92
N CYS A 224 6.38 -16.64 10.63
CA CYS A 224 6.23 -17.58 9.53
C CYS A 224 7.32 -18.67 9.53
N VAL A 225 8.58 -18.28 9.77
CA VAL A 225 9.70 -19.23 9.91
C VAL A 225 9.47 -20.17 11.09
N GLY A 226 9.00 -19.64 12.22
CA GLY A 226 8.67 -20.45 13.41
C GLY A 226 7.54 -21.47 13.20
N GLU A 227 6.66 -21.21 12.23
CA GLU A 227 5.51 -22.08 11.90
C GLU A 227 5.73 -22.95 10.64
N LEU A 228 6.93 -22.97 10.06
CA LEU A 228 7.21 -23.64 8.79
C LEU A 228 6.92 -25.16 8.86
N SER A 229 7.20 -25.81 10.01
CA SER A 229 6.89 -27.23 10.19
C SER A 229 5.38 -27.53 10.10
N ARG A 230 4.54 -26.58 10.52
CA ARG A 230 3.08 -26.70 10.38
C ARG A 230 2.62 -26.44 8.96
N ALA A 231 3.27 -25.55 8.23
CA ALA A 231 3.02 -25.35 6.81
C ALA A 231 3.33 -26.62 6.01
N VAL A 232 4.44 -27.32 6.31
CA VAL A 232 4.77 -28.63 5.73
C VAL A 232 3.68 -29.68 6.00
N ALA A 233 3.05 -29.64 7.16
CA ALA A 233 1.95 -30.55 7.50
C ALA A 233 0.60 -30.13 6.91
N THR A 234 0.49 -28.95 6.30
CA THR A 234 -0.76 -28.37 5.80
C THR A 234 -0.62 -27.80 4.38
N SER A 235 -0.30 -26.50 4.22
CA SER A 235 -0.16 -25.83 2.92
C SER A 235 0.42 -24.40 3.09
N GLU A 236 0.63 -23.71 1.97
CA GLU A 236 1.00 -22.29 1.87
C GLU A 236 0.05 -21.39 2.67
N ARG A 237 -1.25 -21.73 2.77
CA ARG A 237 -2.25 -20.98 3.54
C ARG A 237 -1.93 -20.88 5.04
N TRP A 238 -1.13 -21.82 5.56
CA TRP A 238 -0.68 -21.69 6.95
C TRP A 238 0.25 -20.50 7.14
N ILE A 239 1.15 -20.29 6.19
CA ILE A 239 2.08 -19.13 6.18
C ILE A 239 1.30 -17.83 5.98
N GLU A 240 0.42 -17.78 4.98
CA GLU A 240 -0.46 -16.63 4.72
C GLU A 240 -1.25 -16.24 5.97
N GLY A 241 -1.95 -17.20 6.59
CA GLY A 241 -2.73 -16.97 7.81
C GLY A 241 -1.87 -16.54 9.02
N THR A 242 -0.64 -17.05 9.12
CA THR A 242 0.31 -16.67 10.17
C THR A 242 0.75 -15.21 10.00
N PHE A 243 1.14 -14.80 8.79
CA PHE A 243 1.51 -13.42 8.51
C PHE A 243 0.31 -12.47 8.67
N PHE A 244 -0.88 -12.84 8.16
CA PHE A 244 -2.10 -12.05 8.33
C PHE A 244 -2.44 -11.79 9.80
N ARG A 245 -2.28 -12.79 10.65
CA ARG A 245 -2.47 -12.62 12.10
C ARG A 245 -1.57 -11.51 12.65
N ARG A 246 -0.28 -11.48 12.28
CA ARG A 246 0.66 -10.42 12.69
C ARG A 246 0.22 -9.06 12.17
N ALA A 247 -0.11 -8.95 10.90
CA ALA A 247 -0.57 -7.72 10.28
C ALA A 247 -1.80 -7.13 10.99
N ARG A 248 -2.75 -7.98 11.40
CA ARG A 248 -3.97 -7.54 12.12
C ARG A 248 -3.75 -7.22 13.59
N LEU A 249 -2.71 -7.75 14.21
CA LEU A 249 -2.39 -7.43 15.61
C LEU A 249 -1.64 -6.12 15.75
N GLU A 250 -0.79 -5.77 14.81
CA GLU A 250 0.11 -4.62 14.91
C GLU A 250 -0.20 -3.50 13.93
N GLY A 251 -0.99 -3.76 12.89
CA GLY A 251 -1.35 -2.81 11.84
C GLY A 251 -2.84 -2.81 11.51
N ASN A 252 -3.16 -2.13 10.42
CA ASN A 252 -4.50 -2.08 9.85
C ASN A 252 -4.84 -3.40 9.13
N ALA A 253 -3.94 -3.85 8.25
CA ALA A 253 -4.14 -5.04 7.41
C ALA A 253 -2.82 -5.48 6.75
N LEU A 254 -2.93 -6.34 5.73
CA LEU A 254 -1.89 -6.53 4.73
C LEU A 254 -1.82 -5.31 3.81
N GLY A 255 -0.62 -4.93 3.39
CA GLY A 255 -0.44 -3.88 2.38
C GLY A 255 -0.91 -4.31 0.99
N TYR A 256 -0.81 -5.61 0.72
CA TYR A 256 -1.21 -6.27 -0.52
C TYR A 256 -1.47 -7.76 -0.27
N GLY A 257 -1.96 -8.48 -1.28
CA GLY A 257 -2.15 -9.94 -1.19
C GLY A 257 -0.81 -10.65 -1.02
N SER A 258 -0.58 -11.25 0.14
CA SER A 258 0.68 -11.97 0.42
C SER A 258 0.92 -13.09 -0.59
N ILE A 259 2.17 -13.27 -0.99
CA ILE A 259 2.65 -14.35 -1.84
C ILE A 259 3.38 -15.36 -0.95
N CYS A 260 2.84 -16.57 -0.84
CA CYS A 260 3.41 -17.65 -0.03
C CYS A 260 3.68 -18.87 -0.93
N ALA A 261 4.60 -18.70 -1.88
CA ALA A 261 4.77 -19.59 -3.02
C ALA A 261 5.83 -20.69 -2.76
N ALA A 262 5.41 -21.94 -2.63
CA ALA A 262 6.30 -23.08 -2.41
C ALA A 262 6.56 -23.88 -3.70
N GLY A 263 7.78 -24.38 -3.88
CA GLY A 263 8.18 -25.18 -5.04
C GLY A 263 7.95 -24.44 -6.36
N ASP A 264 7.27 -25.05 -7.31
CA ASP A 264 7.00 -24.49 -8.64
C ASP A 264 6.23 -23.18 -8.60
N HIS A 265 5.40 -22.95 -7.56
CA HIS A 265 4.66 -21.70 -7.39
C HIS A 265 5.59 -20.50 -7.20
N ALA A 266 6.78 -20.69 -6.65
CA ALA A 266 7.79 -19.63 -6.52
C ALA A 266 8.24 -19.06 -7.88
N THR A 267 7.96 -19.73 -8.98
CA THR A 267 8.23 -19.22 -10.33
C THR A 267 7.10 -18.34 -10.89
N ILE A 268 5.98 -18.18 -10.15
CA ILE A 268 4.84 -17.34 -10.50
C ILE A 268 4.90 -16.08 -9.66
N MET A 269 5.27 -14.96 -10.25
CA MET A 269 5.61 -13.73 -9.54
C MET A 269 4.54 -13.21 -8.58
N HIS A 270 3.24 -13.35 -8.92
CA HIS A 270 2.12 -12.94 -8.08
C HIS A 270 1.21 -14.13 -7.74
N TRP A 271 1.81 -15.17 -7.12
CA TRP A 271 1.06 -16.34 -6.63
C TRP A 271 0.33 -15.99 -5.32
N THR A 272 -0.91 -15.54 -5.42
CA THR A 272 -1.75 -15.12 -4.27
C THR A 272 -2.83 -16.14 -3.90
N GLU A 273 -2.97 -17.25 -4.63
CA GLU A 273 -3.90 -18.34 -4.29
C GLU A 273 -3.46 -19.10 -3.03
N ASN A 274 -2.16 -19.23 -2.82
CA ASN A 274 -1.52 -19.80 -1.64
C ASN A 274 -2.12 -21.15 -1.22
N ASP A 275 -2.48 -21.99 -2.19
CA ASP A 275 -3.20 -23.26 -1.93
C ASP A 275 -2.36 -24.52 -2.15
N GLY A 276 -1.08 -24.34 -2.45
CA GLY A 276 -0.15 -25.42 -2.71
C GLY A 276 0.42 -26.09 -1.45
N PRO A 277 0.98 -27.31 -1.62
CA PRO A 277 1.69 -27.99 -0.57
C PRO A 277 3.08 -27.41 -0.35
N VAL A 278 3.52 -27.40 0.90
CA VAL A 278 4.89 -26.99 1.30
C VAL A 278 5.72 -28.25 1.54
N ARG A 279 6.76 -28.51 0.73
CA ARG A 279 7.52 -29.76 0.78
C ARG A 279 8.98 -29.54 1.17
N PRO A 280 9.54 -30.34 2.07
CA PRO A 280 10.98 -30.36 2.33
C PRO A 280 11.78 -30.57 1.04
N GLY A 281 12.89 -29.84 0.90
CA GLY A 281 13.73 -29.87 -0.30
C GLY A 281 13.37 -28.82 -1.36
N GLU A 282 12.19 -28.22 -1.27
CA GLU A 282 11.77 -27.10 -2.11
C GLU A 282 12.09 -25.74 -1.45
N LEU A 283 11.88 -24.64 -2.20
CA LEU A 283 11.95 -23.27 -1.69
C LEU A 283 10.54 -22.74 -1.38
N LEU A 284 10.45 -21.86 -0.38
CA LEU A 284 9.28 -21.03 -0.11
C LEU A 284 9.66 -19.57 -0.37
N LEU A 285 9.09 -18.96 -1.39
CA LEU A 285 9.15 -17.52 -1.62
C LEU A 285 8.00 -16.89 -0.82
N LEU A 286 8.35 -16.11 0.19
CA LEU A 286 7.43 -15.33 1.01
C LEU A 286 7.63 -13.86 0.71
N ASP A 287 6.56 -13.23 0.23
CA ASP A 287 6.50 -11.81 -0.11
C ASP A 287 5.25 -11.22 0.54
N ALA A 288 5.47 -10.31 1.48
CA ALA A 288 4.40 -9.79 2.32
C ALA A 288 4.81 -8.48 3.02
N GLY A 289 3.84 -7.60 3.20
CA GLY A 289 3.99 -6.34 3.92
C GLY A 289 2.84 -6.03 4.86
N VAL A 290 3.16 -5.46 6.03
CA VAL A 290 2.17 -4.95 6.99
C VAL A 290 1.81 -3.52 6.62
N GLU A 291 0.51 -3.24 6.46
CA GLU A 291 -0.03 -1.88 6.39
C GLU A 291 -0.28 -1.37 7.83
N THR A 292 0.32 -0.25 8.20
CA THR A 292 0.10 0.39 9.52
C THR A 292 -1.32 0.96 9.65
N HIS A 293 -1.68 1.40 10.85
CA HIS A 293 -2.97 2.09 11.06
C HIS A 293 -3.08 3.41 10.30
N SER A 294 -1.98 4.02 9.88
CA SER A 294 -1.92 5.22 9.04
C SER A 294 -1.93 4.91 7.54
N LEU A 295 -2.00 3.65 7.17
CA LEU A 295 -2.01 3.07 5.82
C LEU A 295 -0.64 3.07 5.08
N TYR A 296 0.46 3.38 5.75
CA TYR A 296 1.79 3.15 5.18
C TYR A 296 2.12 1.66 5.21
N THR A 297 2.67 1.15 4.13
CA THR A 297 2.97 -0.28 3.99
C THR A 297 4.47 -0.54 3.84
N ALA A 298 4.89 -1.74 4.26
CA ALA A 298 6.17 -2.34 3.88
C ALA A 298 5.96 -3.26 2.68
N ASP A 299 7.07 -3.62 2.03
CA ASP A 299 7.13 -4.59 0.95
C ASP A 299 8.44 -5.37 1.02
N VAL A 300 8.37 -6.62 1.46
CA VAL A 300 9.59 -7.43 1.70
C VAL A 300 9.41 -8.83 1.15
N THR A 301 10.40 -9.31 0.40
CA THR A 301 10.49 -10.70 -0.02
C THR A 301 11.70 -11.41 0.57
N ARG A 302 11.50 -12.64 1.04
CA ARG A 302 12.57 -13.61 1.34
C ARG A 302 12.24 -14.96 0.74
N THR A 303 13.24 -15.60 0.13
CA THR A 303 13.13 -16.98 -0.34
C THR A 303 13.85 -17.91 0.64
N LEU A 304 13.13 -18.89 1.18
CA LEU A 304 13.54 -19.73 2.29
C LEU A 304 13.68 -21.19 1.86
N PRO A 305 14.77 -21.91 2.19
CA PRO A 305 14.85 -23.34 1.98
C PRO A 305 13.96 -24.08 3.00
N ILE A 306 12.90 -24.77 2.54
CA ILE A 306 11.92 -25.42 3.44
C ILE A 306 12.57 -26.45 4.37
N SER A 307 13.67 -27.09 3.92
CA SER A 307 14.47 -28.02 4.75
C SER A 307 15.44 -27.31 5.73
N GLY A 308 15.47 -25.98 5.77
CA GLY A 308 16.40 -25.21 6.59
C GLY A 308 17.79 -24.99 5.97
N THR A 309 18.10 -25.68 4.85
CA THR A 309 19.36 -25.53 4.10
C THR A 309 19.07 -25.59 2.60
N PHE A 310 19.80 -24.77 1.83
CA PHE A 310 19.72 -24.79 0.38
C PHE A 310 20.45 -25.99 -0.21
N THR A 311 19.93 -26.55 -1.32
CA THR A 311 20.75 -27.43 -2.18
C THR A 311 21.79 -26.59 -2.93
N ASP A 312 22.82 -27.24 -3.52
CA ASP A 312 23.87 -26.55 -4.25
C ASP A 312 23.32 -25.67 -5.38
N VAL A 313 22.32 -26.16 -6.13
CA VAL A 313 21.67 -25.40 -7.22
C VAL A 313 20.82 -24.25 -6.68
N GLN A 314 20.03 -24.49 -5.65
CA GLN A 314 19.23 -23.44 -5.00
C GLN A 314 20.12 -22.32 -4.46
N ARG A 315 21.20 -22.67 -3.75
CA ARG A 315 22.17 -21.71 -3.24
C ARG A 315 22.81 -20.90 -4.37
N LYS A 316 23.19 -21.55 -5.46
CA LYS A 316 23.78 -20.89 -6.64
C LYS A 316 22.85 -19.83 -7.24
N VAL A 317 21.55 -20.14 -7.36
CA VAL A 317 20.53 -19.19 -7.84
C VAL A 317 20.30 -18.08 -6.80
N TYR A 318 20.19 -18.45 -5.52
CA TYR A 318 19.97 -17.52 -4.43
C TYR A 318 21.09 -16.48 -4.31
N ASP A 319 22.33 -16.95 -4.31
CA ASP A 319 23.51 -16.07 -4.17
C ASP A 319 23.63 -15.12 -5.37
N ALA A 320 23.27 -15.54 -6.59
CA ALA A 320 23.25 -14.65 -7.75
C ALA A 320 22.17 -13.56 -7.65
N VAL A 321 20.99 -13.88 -7.09
CA VAL A 321 19.95 -12.88 -6.82
C VAL A 321 20.36 -11.94 -5.69
N TYR A 322 20.99 -12.46 -4.64
CA TYR A 322 21.55 -11.65 -3.56
C TYR A 322 22.63 -10.67 -4.06
N GLU A 323 23.59 -11.14 -4.86
CA GLU A 323 24.63 -10.29 -5.47
C GLU A 323 24.02 -9.22 -6.41
N SER A 324 22.97 -9.58 -7.15
CA SER A 324 22.20 -8.65 -7.97
C SER A 324 21.53 -7.57 -7.13
N GLN A 325 20.92 -7.94 -5.99
CA GLN A 325 20.32 -6.99 -5.05
C GLN A 325 21.38 -6.04 -4.46
N GLU A 326 22.54 -6.56 -4.06
CA GLU A 326 23.64 -5.72 -3.56
C GLU A 326 24.10 -4.69 -4.61
N ALA A 327 24.18 -5.09 -5.89
CA ALA A 327 24.50 -4.17 -6.98
C ALA A 327 23.42 -3.08 -7.15
N GLY A 328 22.14 -3.45 -7.04
CA GLY A 328 21.03 -2.51 -7.07
C GLY A 328 21.04 -1.54 -5.90
N ILE A 329 21.19 -2.05 -4.66
CA ILE A 329 21.26 -1.24 -3.43
C ILE A 329 22.41 -0.22 -3.51
N ALA A 330 23.58 -0.64 -4.02
CA ALA A 330 24.73 0.25 -4.18
C ALA A 330 24.49 1.40 -5.19
N ALA A 331 23.57 1.23 -6.13
CA ALA A 331 23.17 2.26 -7.09
C ALA A 331 22.16 3.26 -6.52
N VAL A 332 21.43 2.90 -5.45
CA VAL A 332 20.45 3.80 -4.78
C VAL A 332 21.19 4.84 -3.96
N LYS A 333 21.23 6.07 -4.46
CA LYS A 333 21.85 7.23 -3.77
C LYS A 333 21.30 8.54 -4.32
N PRO A 334 21.38 9.65 -3.56
CA PRO A 334 20.90 10.94 -4.03
C PRO A 334 21.60 11.35 -5.34
N GLY A 335 20.81 11.85 -6.29
CA GLY A 335 21.28 12.30 -7.60
C GLY A 335 21.51 11.20 -8.64
N ALA A 336 21.38 9.91 -8.27
CA ALA A 336 21.36 8.81 -9.24
C ALA A 336 20.04 8.83 -10.04
N ALA A 337 20.08 8.40 -11.31
CA ALA A 337 18.84 8.20 -12.04
C ALA A 337 18.02 7.05 -11.40
N TYR A 338 16.70 7.20 -11.36
CA TYR A 338 15.83 6.15 -10.80
C TYR A 338 16.07 4.78 -11.45
N ARG A 339 16.37 4.74 -12.75
CA ARG A 339 16.62 3.49 -13.50
C ARG A 339 17.95 2.80 -13.16
N ASP A 340 18.90 3.49 -12.54
CA ASP A 340 20.28 2.97 -12.34
C ASP A 340 20.30 1.68 -11.51
N PHE A 341 19.46 1.57 -10.46
CA PHE A 341 19.42 0.36 -9.64
C PHE A 341 18.85 -0.84 -10.41
N HIS A 342 17.81 -0.59 -11.23
CA HIS A 342 17.26 -1.63 -12.09
C HIS A 342 18.29 -2.13 -13.10
N GLU A 343 19.01 -1.21 -13.76
CA GLU A 343 20.04 -1.57 -14.70
C GLU A 343 21.18 -2.38 -14.04
N ALA A 344 21.60 -1.97 -12.84
CA ALA A 344 22.63 -2.68 -12.09
C ALA A 344 22.20 -4.12 -11.76
N CYS A 345 20.97 -4.31 -11.27
CA CYS A 345 20.42 -5.64 -11.02
C CYS A 345 20.38 -6.49 -12.29
N GLN A 346 19.80 -5.97 -13.36
CA GLN A 346 19.58 -6.72 -14.61
C GLN A 346 20.89 -7.09 -15.32
N ARG A 347 21.91 -6.22 -15.28
CA ARG A 347 23.24 -6.52 -15.83
C ARG A 347 23.89 -7.67 -15.08
N HIS A 348 23.85 -7.64 -13.75
CA HIS A 348 24.39 -8.72 -12.93
C HIS A 348 23.72 -10.06 -13.24
N LEU A 349 22.36 -10.10 -13.32
CA LEU A 349 21.64 -11.31 -13.68
C LEU A 349 21.98 -11.81 -15.10
N ALA A 350 22.15 -10.90 -16.06
CA ALA A 350 22.58 -11.28 -17.42
C ALA A 350 23.97 -11.92 -17.41
N GLU A 351 24.92 -11.40 -16.63
CA GLU A 351 26.26 -11.98 -16.47
C GLU A 351 26.19 -13.42 -15.92
N ARG A 352 25.40 -13.65 -14.86
CA ARG A 352 25.22 -14.99 -14.27
C ARG A 352 24.58 -15.98 -15.24
N LEU A 353 23.54 -15.55 -15.97
CA LEU A 353 22.86 -16.41 -16.96
C LEU A 353 23.76 -16.79 -18.15
N VAL A 354 24.63 -15.89 -18.59
CA VAL A 354 25.65 -16.17 -19.61
C VAL A 354 26.72 -17.11 -19.05
N GLU A 355 27.23 -16.87 -17.84
CA GLU A 355 28.20 -17.72 -17.17
C GLU A 355 27.70 -19.16 -17.01
N TRP A 356 26.41 -19.33 -16.70
CA TRP A 356 25.77 -20.65 -16.58
C TRP A 356 25.45 -21.30 -17.93
N GLY A 357 25.63 -20.58 -19.04
CA GLY A 357 25.38 -21.08 -20.40
C GLY A 357 23.89 -21.10 -20.80
N PHE A 358 23.00 -20.41 -20.06
CA PHE A 358 21.59 -20.32 -20.43
C PHE A 358 21.32 -19.25 -21.48
N ILE A 359 22.24 -18.31 -21.64
CA ILE A 359 22.23 -17.28 -22.69
C ILE A 359 23.58 -17.33 -23.41
N GLU A 360 23.54 -17.39 -24.73
CA GLU A 360 24.75 -17.40 -25.56
C GLU A 360 25.26 -15.97 -25.83
N GLY A 361 26.59 -15.80 -25.88
CA GLY A 361 27.27 -14.57 -26.27
C GLY A 361 27.75 -13.73 -25.06
N PRO A 362 28.23 -12.50 -25.29
CA PRO A 362 28.69 -11.61 -24.24
C PRO A 362 27.52 -11.09 -23.39
N ALA A 363 27.70 -10.92 -22.06
CA ALA A 363 26.70 -10.48 -21.12
C ALA A 363 26.09 -9.10 -21.48
N ASP A 364 26.92 -8.13 -21.89
CA ASP A 364 26.44 -6.82 -22.34
C ASP A 364 25.47 -6.96 -23.52
N ARG A 365 25.76 -7.86 -24.47
CA ARG A 365 24.88 -8.10 -25.60
C ARG A 365 23.57 -8.77 -25.18
N ALA A 366 23.64 -9.69 -24.21
CA ALA A 366 22.46 -10.33 -23.64
C ALA A 366 21.54 -9.28 -22.97
N TYR A 367 22.13 -8.38 -22.20
CA TYR A 367 21.40 -7.28 -21.56
C TYR A 367 20.79 -6.31 -22.59
N GLU A 368 21.57 -5.82 -23.56
CA GLU A 368 21.07 -4.91 -24.61
C GLU A 368 19.87 -5.46 -25.41
N LEU A 369 19.85 -6.78 -25.63
CA LEU A 369 18.77 -7.47 -26.31
C LEU A 369 17.64 -7.89 -25.36
N GLY A 370 17.80 -7.71 -24.04
CA GLY A 370 16.84 -8.12 -23.04
C GLY A 370 16.66 -9.62 -22.89
N LEU A 371 17.66 -10.44 -23.24
CA LEU A 371 17.54 -11.91 -23.25
C LEU A 371 17.41 -12.50 -21.85
N GLN A 372 17.97 -11.84 -20.82
CA GLN A 372 17.80 -12.22 -19.41
C GLN A 372 16.33 -12.20 -18.97
N ARG A 373 15.49 -11.43 -19.65
CA ARG A 373 14.06 -11.32 -19.32
C ARG A 373 13.27 -12.63 -19.47
N ARG A 374 13.88 -13.65 -20.12
CA ARG A 374 13.31 -15.01 -20.07
C ARG A 374 13.22 -15.55 -18.65
N PHE A 375 14.14 -15.16 -17.77
CA PHE A 375 14.27 -15.66 -16.40
C PHE A 375 14.00 -14.57 -15.34
N THR A 376 13.86 -13.29 -15.76
CA THR A 376 13.63 -12.15 -14.87
C THR A 376 12.83 -11.07 -15.60
N MET A 377 11.47 -11.24 -15.65
CA MET A 377 10.59 -10.37 -16.46
C MET A 377 10.19 -9.06 -15.79
N ALA A 378 10.14 -9.03 -14.44
CA ALA A 378 9.65 -7.88 -13.68
C ALA A 378 10.66 -6.72 -13.64
N GLY A 379 10.17 -5.54 -13.28
CA GLY A 379 10.99 -4.48 -12.72
C GLY A 379 11.69 -4.99 -11.46
N THR A 380 12.77 -4.34 -11.06
CA THR A 380 13.50 -4.70 -9.84
C THR A 380 13.29 -3.71 -8.72
N GLY A 381 12.16 -2.99 -8.74
CA GLY A 381 11.75 -2.09 -7.69
C GLY A 381 10.77 -1.02 -8.14
N HIS A 382 10.12 -0.38 -7.16
CA HIS A 382 9.13 0.68 -7.32
C HIS A 382 9.14 1.60 -6.09
N MET A 383 8.50 2.77 -6.19
CA MET A 383 8.27 3.62 -5.03
C MET A 383 7.29 2.95 -4.07
N LEU A 384 7.50 3.17 -2.79
CA LEU A 384 6.74 2.58 -1.69
C LEU A 384 6.28 3.68 -0.71
N GLY A 385 5.09 3.52 -0.12
CA GLY A 385 4.56 4.50 0.83
C GLY A 385 3.17 4.17 1.35
N LEU A 386 2.20 5.04 1.08
CA LEU A 386 0.78 4.76 1.35
C LEU A 386 0.25 3.61 0.50
N ASP A 387 0.73 3.48 -0.72
CA ASP A 387 0.44 2.35 -1.58
C ASP A 387 1.69 1.48 -1.73
N VAL A 388 1.52 0.16 -1.93
CA VAL A 388 2.64 -0.75 -2.21
C VAL A 388 3.37 -0.31 -3.49
N HIS A 389 2.65 -0.05 -4.58
CA HIS A 389 3.16 0.63 -5.76
C HIS A 389 2.77 2.11 -5.68
N ASP A 390 3.49 2.87 -4.83
CA ASP A 390 3.14 4.26 -4.54
C ASP A 390 3.48 5.19 -5.72
N CYS A 391 2.84 6.35 -5.75
CA CYS A 391 3.07 7.41 -6.72
C CYS A 391 2.84 7.00 -8.19
N ALA A 392 1.92 6.04 -8.44
CA ALA A 392 1.69 5.49 -9.78
C ALA A 392 1.21 6.52 -10.82
N GLN A 393 0.66 7.65 -10.39
CA GLN A 393 0.22 8.75 -11.25
C GLN A 393 1.23 9.90 -11.32
N ALA A 394 2.38 9.78 -10.66
CA ALA A 394 3.43 10.79 -10.72
C ALA A 394 3.91 10.98 -12.16
N ARG A 395 4.33 12.21 -12.46
CA ARG A 395 4.88 12.53 -13.78
C ARG A 395 6.12 11.70 -14.07
N THR A 396 6.24 11.23 -15.32
CA THR A 396 7.35 10.33 -15.72
C THR A 396 8.73 10.95 -15.44
N GLU A 397 8.86 12.25 -15.69
CA GLU A 397 10.09 13.02 -15.45
C GLU A 397 10.45 13.20 -13.97
N GLU A 398 9.48 13.07 -13.06
CA GLU A 398 9.69 13.12 -11.61
C GLU A 398 9.94 11.75 -11.00
N TYR A 399 9.43 10.69 -11.64
CA TYR A 399 9.52 9.31 -11.15
C TYR A 399 10.49 8.48 -11.99
N VAL A 400 10.00 7.88 -13.09
CA VAL A 400 10.74 6.83 -13.84
C VAL A 400 11.96 7.39 -14.58
N ASP A 401 11.89 8.61 -15.06
CA ASP A 401 12.97 9.34 -15.73
C ASP A 401 13.61 10.40 -14.80
N GLY A 402 13.17 10.43 -13.54
CA GLY A 402 13.67 11.33 -12.52
C GLY A 402 14.98 10.87 -11.87
N VAL A 403 15.40 11.65 -10.89
CA VAL A 403 16.58 11.35 -10.05
C VAL A 403 16.13 11.05 -8.63
N LEU A 404 16.88 10.21 -7.93
CA LEU A 404 16.61 9.89 -6.54
C LEU A 404 16.98 11.06 -5.63
N GLU A 405 16.08 11.41 -4.73
CA GLU A 405 16.23 12.48 -3.75
C GLU A 405 16.15 11.95 -2.32
N PRO A 406 16.82 12.58 -1.35
CA PRO A 406 16.69 12.20 0.06
C PRO A 406 15.24 12.22 0.52
N GLY A 407 14.81 11.17 1.22
CA GLY A 407 13.41 10.97 1.65
C GLY A 407 12.57 10.11 0.70
N MET A 408 13.01 9.83 -0.52
CA MET A 408 12.35 8.84 -1.38
C MET A 408 12.49 7.45 -0.77
N VAL A 409 11.41 6.66 -0.81
CA VAL A 409 11.39 5.26 -0.34
C VAL A 409 11.02 4.37 -1.51
N LEU A 410 11.82 3.34 -1.75
CA LEU A 410 11.66 2.41 -2.87
C LEU A 410 12.07 0.99 -2.49
N THR A 411 11.58 0.00 -3.24
CA THR A 411 12.02 -1.39 -3.12
C THR A 411 13.23 -1.68 -4.02
N VAL A 412 14.04 -2.69 -3.66
CA VAL A 412 15.03 -3.32 -4.56
C VAL A 412 14.83 -4.83 -4.48
N GLU A 413 14.28 -5.41 -5.56
CA GLU A 413 13.68 -6.76 -5.58
C GLU A 413 14.05 -7.62 -6.80
N PRO A 414 15.32 -7.80 -7.15
CA PRO A 414 15.68 -8.69 -8.25
C PRO A 414 15.22 -10.13 -7.98
N GLY A 415 14.91 -10.87 -9.05
CA GLY A 415 14.55 -12.27 -8.97
C GLY A 415 14.92 -13.07 -10.20
N LEU A 416 15.07 -14.39 -10.03
CA LEU A 416 15.24 -15.38 -11.09
C LEU A 416 14.18 -16.47 -10.96
N TYR A 417 13.56 -16.84 -12.08
CA TYR A 417 12.43 -17.74 -12.13
C TYR A 417 12.61 -18.76 -13.25
N PHE A 418 12.97 -20.00 -12.90
CA PHE A 418 13.16 -21.12 -13.82
C PHE A 418 11.87 -21.95 -13.88
N GLN A 419 11.06 -21.72 -14.90
CA GLN A 419 9.77 -22.38 -15.05
C GLN A 419 9.90 -23.92 -15.05
N PRO A 420 8.96 -24.66 -14.45
CA PRO A 420 9.04 -26.12 -14.35
C PRO A 420 9.00 -26.83 -15.70
N ASP A 421 8.42 -26.22 -16.72
CA ASP A 421 8.31 -26.71 -18.09
C ASP A 421 9.35 -26.14 -19.06
N ASP A 422 10.33 -25.35 -18.57
CA ASP A 422 11.41 -24.80 -19.42
C ASP A 422 12.45 -25.86 -19.75
N LEU A 423 12.38 -26.40 -20.96
CA LEU A 423 13.32 -27.42 -21.46
C LEU A 423 14.70 -26.85 -21.88
N THR A 424 14.90 -25.53 -21.83
CA THR A 424 16.18 -24.91 -22.14
C THR A 424 17.14 -24.90 -20.96
N VAL A 425 16.64 -25.23 -19.76
CA VAL A 425 17.48 -25.38 -18.56
C VAL A 425 17.47 -26.83 -18.05
N PRO A 426 18.57 -27.28 -17.36
CA PRO A 426 18.62 -28.62 -16.75
C PRO A 426 17.47 -28.87 -15.78
N GLU A 427 17.09 -30.13 -15.60
CA GLU A 427 15.94 -30.53 -14.78
C GLU A 427 16.05 -30.04 -13.32
N GLU A 428 17.28 -30.06 -12.76
CA GLU A 428 17.55 -29.63 -11.39
C GLU A 428 17.40 -28.12 -11.14
N TRP A 429 17.24 -27.29 -12.19
CA TRP A 429 16.97 -25.86 -12.11
C TRP A 429 15.49 -25.53 -12.22
N ARG A 430 14.69 -26.45 -12.79
CA ARG A 430 13.28 -26.20 -13.06
C ARG A 430 12.49 -26.13 -11.76
N GLY A 431 11.53 -25.22 -11.69
CA GLY A 431 10.73 -24.96 -10.48
C GLY A 431 11.44 -24.13 -9.42
N ILE A 432 12.66 -23.63 -9.67
CA ILE A 432 13.35 -22.72 -8.77
C ILE A 432 12.93 -21.28 -9.09
N GLY A 433 12.29 -20.62 -8.12
CA GLY A 433 12.01 -19.18 -8.11
C GLY A 433 12.64 -18.53 -6.87
N VAL A 434 13.39 -17.46 -7.07
CA VAL A 434 14.04 -16.69 -6.01
C VAL A 434 13.80 -15.21 -6.24
N ARG A 435 13.31 -14.51 -5.23
CA ARG A 435 13.30 -13.05 -5.09
C ARG A 435 13.83 -12.67 -3.72
N ILE A 436 14.60 -11.60 -3.64
CA ILE A 436 15.05 -10.99 -2.39
C ILE A 436 14.75 -9.51 -2.51
N GLU A 437 14.02 -8.97 -1.56
CA GLU A 437 13.50 -7.61 -1.60
C GLU A 437 13.68 -6.90 -0.29
N ASP A 438 14.07 -5.65 -0.36
CA ASP A 438 14.20 -4.76 0.78
C ASP A 438 13.63 -3.38 0.46
N ASP A 439 13.09 -2.74 1.50
CA ASP A 439 12.65 -1.35 1.52
C ASP A 439 13.83 -0.43 1.82
N LEU A 440 14.13 0.50 0.93
CA LEU A 440 15.22 1.45 1.08
C LEU A 440 14.69 2.88 1.19
N VAL A 441 15.28 3.68 2.08
CA VAL A 441 15.13 5.13 2.06
C VAL A 441 16.40 5.78 1.55
N VAL A 442 16.29 6.69 0.58
CA VAL A 442 17.41 7.52 0.10
C VAL A 442 17.76 8.53 1.20
N THR A 443 19.04 8.59 1.57
CA THR A 443 19.58 9.51 2.56
C THR A 443 20.40 10.63 1.90
N GLU A 444 20.92 11.58 2.66
CA GLU A 444 21.75 12.68 2.13
C GLU A 444 23.03 12.21 1.45
N ASP A 445 23.57 11.04 1.85
CA ASP A 445 24.86 10.51 1.42
C ASP A 445 24.82 9.09 0.86
N GLY A 446 23.62 8.49 0.71
CA GLY A 446 23.45 7.11 0.20
C GLY A 446 22.04 6.60 0.38
N ASN A 447 21.91 5.46 1.06
CA ASN A 447 20.63 4.87 1.42
C ASN A 447 20.69 4.18 2.79
N GLU A 448 19.53 3.96 3.40
CA GLU A 448 19.33 3.12 4.57
C GLU A 448 18.39 1.98 4.20
N ASN A 449 18.79 0.74 4.46
CA ASN A 449 17.91 -0.42 4.32
C ASN A 449 17.03 -0.54 5.56
N LEU A 450 15.73 -0.27 5.41
CA LEU A 450 14.75 -0.32 6.50
C LEU A 450 14.48 -1.76 6.97
N SER A 451 14.59 -2.75 6.07
CA SER A 451 14.36 -4.17 6.32
C SER A 451 15.63 -4.96 6.70
N ALA A 452 16.71 -4.27 7.05
CA ALA A 452 17.98 -4.89 7.49
C ALA A 452 17.85 -5.81 8.72
N GLY A 453 16.71 -5.79 9.42
CA GLY A 453 16.39 -6.73 10.50
C GLY A 453 16.18 -8.18 10.04
N LEU A 454 15.99 -8.42 8.72
CA LEU A 454 15.88 -9.75 8.13
C LEU A 454 17.17 -10.14 7.41
N PRO A 455 17.68 -11.38 7.59
CA PRO A 455 18.85 -11.87 6.89
C PRO A 455 18.63 -11.90 5.38
N ARG A 456 19.71 -11.68 4.60
CA ARG A 456 19.66 -11.64 3.13
C ARG A 456 20.61 -12.64 2.47
N SER A 457 21.80 -12.83 2.99
CA SER A 457 22.72 -13.84 2.43
C SER A 457 22.25 -15.26 2.72
N SER A 458 22.57 -16.21 1.87
CA SER A 458 22.17 -17.63 2.04
C SER A 458 22.61 -18.21 3.39
N ASP A 459 23.84 -17.88 3.85
CA ASP A 459 24.38 -18.35 5.13
C ASP A 459 23.61 -17.74 6.33
N GLU A 460 23.26 -16.46 6.27
CA GLU A 460 22.50 -15.80 7.33
C GLU A 460 21.05 -16.33 7.40
N VAL A 461 20.42 -16.61 6.25
CA VAL A 461 19.09 -17.20 6.17
C VAL A 461 19.07 -18.58 6.81
N GLU A 462 20.02 -19.47 6.47
CA GLU A 462 20.14 -20.79 7.08
C GLU A 462 20.37 -20.68 8.60
N ALA A 463 21.28 -19.79 9.03
CA ALA A 463 21.55 -19.54 10.44
C ALA A 463 20.33 -18.99 11.20
N TRP A 464 19.54 -18.16 10.55
CA TRP A 464 18.29 -17.63 11.11
C TRP A 464 17.26 -18.73 11.27
N MET A 465 17.00 -19.52 10.22
CA MET A 465 16.05 -20.64 10.25
C MET A 465 16.43 -21.70 11.29
N ALA A 466 17.72 -21.98 11.46
CA ALA A 466 18.21 -22.92 12.47
C ALA A 466 17.80 -22.58 13.90
N ARG A 467 17.49 -21.32 14.23
CA ARG A 467 17.00 -20.91 15.57
C ARG A 467 15.59 -21.42 15.87
N PHE A 468 14.83 -21.80 14.82
CA PHE A 468 13.46 -22.28 14.92
C PHE A 468 13.34 -23.79 14.59
N ALA A 469 14.44 -24.44 14.21
CA ALA A 469 14.50 -25.88 14.02
C ALA A 469 14.51 -26.57 15.39
N GLY A 470 13.30 -26.87 15.93
CA GLY A 470 13.10 -27.53 17.21
C GLY A 470 11.95 -28.54 17.15
#